data_25957377d7b1b8c5d651ac27231c0cd6
#
_entry.id   25957377d7b1b8c5d651ac27231c0cd6
#
_cell.length_a   1.000
_cell.length_b   1.000
_cell.length_c   1.000
_cell.angle_alpha   90.00
_cell.angle_beta   90.00
_cell.angle_gamma   90.00
#
_symmetry.space_group_name_H-M   'P 1'
#
loop_
_entity.id
_entity.type
_entity.pdbx_description
1 polymer ?
#
loop_
_entity_poly.entity_id
_entity_poly.type
_entity_poly.pdbx_seq_one_letter_code
_entity_poly.pdbx_strand_id
1 'polypeptide(L)'
;HYKTPKAWFLVNVLLFVLPLLGGITFAVSVGRKFVSHDTIEKKVVIESTADTLFLNEERIASFSTMNIDSAGNGKIGSVHFAGIYPTQEAHPFLLISTSSQGKNTDDAQLHAQNIDFPLEIKDNQLWIPDGYFLQKGKPYRFQRVNIRLFVPKGKKVVSYSMISKRKGLGLPNGTFQVENDSIIKL
;
A
#
# COMPACT_ATOMS: atom_id res chain seq x y z
N HIS A 1 38.68 -50.32 -17.82
CA HIS A 1 38.73 -48.86 -17.83
C HIS A 1 37.86 -48.31 -18.99
N TYR A 2 36.61 -47.99 -18.71
CA TYR A 2 35.72 -47.26 -19.66
C TYR A 2 36.24 -45.82 -19.80
N LYS A 3 36.90 -45.50 -20.91
CA LYS A 3 37.22 -44.11 -21.26
C LYS A 3 35.94 -43.47 -21.79
N THR A 4 35.26 -42.68 -20.99
CA THR A 4 34.16 -41.84 -21.47
C THR A 4 34.66 -40.93 -22.59
N PRO A 5 34.03 -40.96 -23.76
CA PRO A 5 34.47 -40.13 -24.88
C PRO A 5 34.40 -38.67 -24.49
N LYS A 6 35.45 -37.88 -24.83
CA LYS A 6 35.58 -36.45 -24.51
C LYS A 6 34.32 -35.64 -24.91
N ALA A 7 33.64 -36.08 -25.96
CA ALA A 7 32.38 -35.49 -26.41
C ALA A 7 31.27 -35.60 -25.38
N TRP A 8 31.15 -36.72 -24.65
CA TRP A 8 30.13 -36.91 -23.61
C TRP A 8 30.38 -36.03 -22.41
N PHE A 9 31.62 -35.78 -22.05
CA PHE A 9 31.99 -34.84 -20.99
C PHE A 9 31.61 -33.43 -21.38
N LEU A 10 31.91 -32.99 -22.61
CA LEU A 10 31.55 -31.69 -23.13
C LEU A 10 30.02 -31.45 -23.15
N VAL A 11 29.25 -32.46 -23.58
CA VAL A 11 27.77 -32.38 -23.58
C VAL A 11 27.23 -32.21 -22.17
N ASN A 12 27.75 -32.97 -21.20
CA ASN A 12 27.29 -32.82 -19.80
C ASN A 12 27.65 -31.44 -19.21
N VAL A 13 28.85 -30.93 -19.49
CA VAL A 13 29.27 -29.59 -19.07
C VAL A 13 28.36 -28.53 -19.68
N LEU A 14 28.06 -28.64 -20.97
CA LEU A 14 27.16 -27.68 -21.65
C LEU A 14 25.75 -27.72 -21.09
N LEU A 15 25.23 -28.93 -20.80
CA LEU A 15 23.92 -29.15 -20.20
C LEU A 15 23.78 -28.53 -18.78
N PHE A 16 24.90 -28.41 -18.06
CA PHE A 16 24.95 -27.78 -16.75
C PHE A 16 25.17 -26.26 -16.80
N VAL A 17 26.08 -25.81 -17.67
CA VAL A 17 26.50 -24.40 -17.75
C VAL A 17 25.44 -23.54 -18.39
N LEU A 18 24.74 -23.99 -19.43
CA LEU A 18 23.72 -23.21 -20.13
C LEU A 18 22.52 -22.86 -19.23
N PRO A 19 21.91 -23.79 -18.48
CA PRO A 19 20.83 -23.45 -17.54
C PRO A 19 21.31 -22.54 -16.41
N LEU A 20 22.54 -22.72 -15.93
CA LEU A 20 23.12 -21.87 -14.88
C LEU A 20 23.26 -20.44 -15.36
N LEU A 21 23.83 -20.22 -16.54
CA LEU A 21 23.95 -18.89 -17.15
C LEU A 21 22.57 -18.29 -17.44
N GLY A 22 21.63 -19.10 -17.97
CA GLY A 22 20.24 -18.68 -18.18
C GLY A 22 19.56 -18.28 -16.89
N GLY A 23 19.73 -19.05 -15.83
CA GLY A 23 19.21 -18.75 -14.49
C GLY A 23 19.76 -17.45 -13.90
N ILE A 24 21.08 -17.22 -14.02
CA ILE A 24 21.73 -16.00 -13.54
C ILE A 24 21.21 -14.78 -14.32
N THR A 25 21.16 -14.86 -15.65
CA THR A 25 20.68 -13.75 -16.48
C THR A 25 19.21 -13.43 -16.20
N PHE A 26 18.38 -14.44 -16.00
CA PHE A 26 16.99 -14.29 -15.59
C PHE A 26 16.87 -13.62 -14.22
N ALA A 27 17.60 -14.11 -13.21
CA ALA A 27 17.60 -13.55 -11.86
C ALA A 27 18.03 -12.08 -11.83
N VAL A 28 19.09 -11.73 -12.58
CA VAL A 28 19.55 -10.34 -12.73
C VAL A 28 18.48 -9.48 -13.44
N SER A 29 17.85 -9.99 -14.49
CA SER A 29 16.80 -9.29 -15.22
C SER A 29 15.57 -9.03 -14.35
N VAL A 30 15.16 -9.98 -13.52
CA VAL A 30 14.07 -9.81 -12.56
C VAL A 30 14.47 -8.85 -11.45
N GLY A 31 15.67 -9.03 -10.87
CA GLY A 31 16.17 -8.18 -9.78
C GLY A 31 16.23 -6.71 -10.16
N ARG A 32 16.69 -6.39 -11.38
CA ARG A 32 16.76 -5.01 -11.88
C ARG A 32 15.41 -4.28 -11.92
N LYS A 33 14.29 -5.01 -11.93
CA LYS A 33 12.93 -4.41 -11.91
C LYS A 33 12.51 -3.89 -10.53
N PHE A 34 13.27 -4.18 -9.48
CA PHE A 34 12.94 -3.87 -8.08
C PHE A 34 14.07 -3.16 -7.33
N VAL A 35 14.96 -2.49 -8.06
CA VAL A 35 16.17 -1.87 -7.49
C VAL A 35 15.85 -0.58 -6.73
N SER A 36 14.89 0.19 -7.24
CA SER A 36 14.52 1.47 -6.66
C SER A 36 13.18 1.39 -5.94
N HIS A 37 13.08 2.15 -4.86
CA HIS A 37 11.85 2.35 -4.11
C HIS A 37 11.56 3.85 -4.05
N ASP A 38 10.31 4.21 -4.28
CA ASP A 38 9.90 5.61 -4.11
C ASP A 38 8.49 5.72 -3.56
N THR A 39 8.18 6.90 -3.00
CA THR A 39 6.94 7.20 -2.30
C THR A 39 6.40 8.53 -2.78
N ILE A 40 5.13 8.55 -3.12
CA ILE A 40 4.38 9.75 -3.46
C ILE A 40 3.44 10.07 -2.31
N GLU A 41 3.40 11.33 -1.90
CA GLU A 41 2.49 11.80 -0.87
C GLU A 41 1.41 12.68 -1.47
N LYS A 42 0.17 12.43 -1.07
CA LYS A 42 -1.01 13.22 -1.42
C LYS A 42 -1.69 13.70 -0.15
N LYS A 43 -1.81 15.02 -0.01
CA LYS A 43 -2.58 15.64 1.06
C LYS A 43 -4.03 15.81 0.61
N VAL A 44 -4.96 15.33 1.43
CA VAL A 44 -6.41 15.48 1.22
C VAL A 44 -6.98 16.23 2.41
N VAL A 45 -7.35 17.49 2.20
CA VAL A 45 -7.94 18.34 3.24
C VAL A 45 -9.40 17.93 3.45
N ILE A 46 -9.80 17.88 4.72
CA ILE A 46 -11.18 17.56 5.13
C ILE A 46 -11.87 18.88 5.48
N GLU A 47 -12.72 19.34 4.56
CA GLU A 47 -13.48 20.58 4.73
C GLU A 47 -14.68 20.35 5.67
N SER A 48 -14.39 20.08 6.94
CA SER A 48 -15.42 19.89 7.97
C SER A 48 -15.25 20.90 9.10
N THR A 49 -16.32 21.61 9.43
CA THR A 49 -16.40 22.50 10.59
C THR A 49 -16.76 21.75 11.88
N ALA A 50 -17.17 20.49 11.79
CA ALA A 50 -17.56 19.68 12.93
C ALA A 50 -16.41 19.48 13.92
N ASP A 51 -16.74 19.50 15.22
CA ASP A 51 -15.76 19.25 16.27
C ASP A 51 -15.35 17.78 16.39
N THR A 52 -16.12 16.89 15.78
CA THR A 52 -15.88 15.46 15.84
C THR A 52 -15.80 14.87 14.43
N LEU A 53 -14.73 14.12 14.19
CA LEU A 53 -14.55 13.31 12.98
C LEU A 53 -14.84 11.85 13.28
N PHE A 54 -15.50 11.17 12.36
CA PHE A 54 -15.75 9.72 12.45
C PHE A 54 -14.91 8.97 11.44
N LEU A 55 -14.12 8.03 11.93
CA LEU A 55 -13.35 7.10 11.11
C LEU A 55 -14.10 5.79 10.96
N ASN A 56 -14.51 5.49 9.76
CA ASN A 56 -15.19 4.25 9.41
C ASN A 56 -14.28 3.42 8.52
N GLU A 57 -14.19 2.13 8.79
CA GLU A 57 -13.49 1.18 7.94
C GLU A 57 -14.45 0.63 6.90
N GLU A 58 -14.13 0.85 5.63
CA GLU A 58 -14.88 0.26 4.52
C GLU A 58 -14.25 -1.05 4.09
N ARG A 59 -15.02 -2.12 4.13
CA ARG A 59 -14.58 -3.42 3.70
C ARG A 59 -14.75 -3.56 2.19
N ILE A 60 -13.66 -3.49 1.47
CA ILE A 60 -13.66 -3.93 0.07
C ILE A 60 -13.64 -5.47 0.10
N ALA A 61 -14.80 -6.07 -0.16
CA ALA A 61 -15.13 -7.49 -0.02
C ALA A 61 -13.99 -8.54 -0.03
N SER A 62 -14.17 -9.57 0.77
CA SER A 62 -13.17 -10.51 1.28
C SER A 62 -12.21 -11.14 0.26
N PHE A 63 -11.00 -11.44 0.74
CA PHE A 63 -9.84 -12.08 0.08
C PHE A 63 -10.08 -13.43 -0.62
N SER A 64 -11.28 -13.99 -0.63
CA SER A 64 -11.54 -15.32 -1.18
C SER A 64 -11.81 -15.36 -2.67
N THR A 65 -12.04 -14.21 -3.29
CA THR A 65 -12.20 -14.08 -4.74
C THR A 65 -11.39 -12.86 -5.16
N MET A 66 -10.63 -12.97 -6.23
CA MET A 66 -10.02 -11.85 -6.94
C MET A 66 -11.16 -10.89 -7.31
N ASN A 67 -11.49 -9.96 -6.39
CA ASN A 67 -12.53 -8.98 -6.66
C ASN A 67 -11.99 -8.00 -7.67
N ILE A 68 -12.52 -8.11 -8.85
CA ILE A 68 -12.29 -7.18 -9.94
C ILE A 68 -13.42 -6.16 -9.83
N ASP A 69 -13.07 -4.87 -9.76
CA ASP A 69 -14.07 -3.81 -9.81
C ASP A 69 -14.77 -3.73 -11.17
N SER A 70 -15.78 -2.86 -11.30
CA SER A 70 -16.53 -2.66 -12.56
C SER A 70 -15.64 -2.19 -13.72
N ALA A 71 -14.47 -1.62 -13.45
CA ALA A 71 -13.47 -1.21 -14.44
C ALA A 71 -12.48 -2.34 -14.79
N GLY A 72 -12.56 -3.48 -14.11
CA GLY A 72 -11.67 -4.63 -14.32
C GLY A 72 -10.35 -4.54 -13.55
N ASN A 73 -10.28 -3.70 -12.52
CA ASN A 73 -9.14 -3.59 -11.63
C ASN A 73 -9.25 -4.61 -10.50
N GLY A 74 -8.14 -5.28 -10.16
CA GLY A 74 -8.13 -6.25 -9.07
C GLY A 74 -7.71 -5.63 -7.74
N LYS A 75 -8.38 -5.98 -6.62
CA LYS A 75 -7.90 -5.69 -5.27
C LYS A 75 -6.60 -6.42 -5.04
N ILE A 76 -5.51 -5.71 -4.72
CA ILE A 76 -4.17 -6.30 -4.66
C ILE A 76 -3.56 -6.22 -3.27
N GLY A 77 -3.85 -5.20 -2.48
CA GLY A 77 -3.16 -5.01 -1.21
C GLY A 77 -4.03 -4.45 -0.10
N SER A 78 -3.52 -4.55 1.12
CA SER A 78 -4.11 -3.90 2.29
C SER A 78 -3.56 -2.49 2.44
N VAL A 79 -4.41 -1.62 2.97
CA VAL A 79 -4.04 -0.27 3.39
C VAL A 79 -3.58 -0.33 4.85
N HIS A 80 -2.63 0.50 5.21
CA HIS A 80 -2.16 0.64 6.58
C HIS A 80 -2.52 2.03 7.12
N PHE A 81 -3.25 2.06 8.22
CA PHE A 81 -3.50 3.30 8.95
C PHE A 81 -2.41 3.47 10.02
N ALA A 82 -1.53 4.45 9.82
CA ALA A 82 -0.36 4.65 10.68
C ALA A 82 -0.72 5.36 12.00
N GLY A 83 -1.80 6.13 12.03
CA GLY A 83 -2.25 6.79 13.25
C GLY A 83 -2.90 8.15 13.04
N ILE A 84 -3.26 8.77 14.17
CA ILE A 84 -3.78 10.12 14.28
C ILE A 84 -2.65 10.98 14.81
N TYR A 85 -2.48 12.17 14.28
CA TYR A 85 -1.40 13.11 14.63
C TYR A 85 -1.97 14.51 14.86
N PRO A 86 -1.44 15.28 15.81
CA PRO A 86 -1.82 16.68 15.99
C PRO A 86 -1.28 17.53 14.83
N THR A 87 -1.99 18.62 14.53
CA THR A 87 -1.54 19.63 13.55
C THR A 87 -1.89 21.03 14.00
N GLN A 88 -1.10 21.99 13.54
CA GLN A 88 -1.37 23.44 13.72
C GLN A 88 -2.21 24.02 12.57
N GLU A 89 -2.52 23.22 11.55
CA GLU A 89 -3.36 23.66 10.45
C GLU A 89 -4.83 23.83 10.92
N ALA A 90 -5.56 24.74 10.28
CA ALA A 90 -6.94 25.05 10.65
C ALA A 90 -7.91 23.89 10.36
N HIS A 91 -7.62 23.10 9.33
CA HIS A 91 -8.45 21.98 8.90
C HIS A 91 -7.76 20.64 9.09
N PRO A 92 -8.50 19.60 9.47
CA PRO A 92 -7.94 18.26 9.46
C PRO A 92 -7.62 17.82 8.04
N PHE A 93 -6.62 16.94 7.89
CA PHE A 93 -6.26 16.39 6.60
C PHE A 93 -5.72 14.97 6.71
N LEU A 94 -5.88 14.21 5.64
CA LEU A 94 -5.21 12.93 5.44
C LEU A 94 -3.94 13.14 4.63
N LEU A 95 -2.87 12.52 5.06
CA LEU A 95 -1.67 12.34 4.25
C LEU A 95 -1.60 10.89 3.79
N ILE A 96 -1.80 10.70 2.51
CA ILE A 96 -1.83 9.39 1.86
C ILE A 96 -0.48 9.20 1.17
N SER A 97 0.31 8.25 1.66
CA SER A 97 1.61 7.90 1.09
C SER A 97 1.47 6.61 0.30
N THR A 98 1.68 6.69 -1.01
CA THR A 98 1.69 5.54 -1.90
C THR A 98 3.12 5.23 -2.31
N SER A 99 3.58 4.02 -2.11
CA SER A 99 4.94 3.61 -2.43
C SER A 99 4.98 2.39 -3.35
N SER A 100 6.06 2.25 -4.09
CA SER A 100 6.24 1.17 -5.05
C SER A 100 7.72 0.89 -5.31
N GLN A 101 8.01 -0.20 -5.98
CA GLN A 101 9.33 -0.53 -6.50
C GLN A 101 9.38 -0.43 -8.02
N GLY A 102 10.57 -0.08 -8.54
CA GLY A 102 10.82 0.04 -9.97
C GLY A 102 12.29 -0.20 -10.31
N LYS A 103 12.61 -0.13 -11.59
CA LYS A 103 14.00 -0.22 -12.09
C LYS A 103 14.82 1.04 -11.79
N ASN A 104 14.15 2.16 -11.61
CA ASN A 104 14.69 3.47 -11.19
C ASN A 104 13.59 4.24 -10.45
N THR A 105 13.91 5.42 -9.94
CA THR A 105 12.99 6.28 -9.19
C THR A 105 11.74 6.64 -9.99
N ASP A 106 11.90 7.06 -11.24
CA ASP A 106 10.77 7.47 -12.11
C ASP A 106 9.81 6.30 -12.37
N ASP A 107 10.35 5.10 -12.61
CA ASP A 107 9.57 3.88 -12.80
C ASP A 107 8.84 3.50 -11.51
N ALA A 108 9.48 3.65 -10.33
CA ALA A 108 8.83 3.43 -9.05
C ALA A 108 7.69 4.43 -8.82
N GLN A 109 7.90 5.73 -9.09
CA GLN A 109 6.85 6.75 -9.00
C GLN A 109 5.68 6.44 -9.92
N LEU A 110 5.95 6.09 -11.18
CA LEU A 110 4.90 5.71 -12.13
C LEU A 110 4.07 4.53 -11.62
N HIS A 111 4.69 3.53 -11.02
CA HIS A 111 3.97 2.40 -10.42
C HIS A 111 3.18 2.79 -9.17
N ALA A 112 3.66 3.73 -8.36
CA ALA A 112 2.92 4.26 -7.22
C ALA A 112 1.68 5.06 -7.66
N GLN A 113 1.75 5.79 -8.78
CA GLN A 113 0.61 6.52 -9.36
C GLN A 113 -0.49 5.61 -9.92
N ASN A 114 -0.18 4.36 -10.25
CA ASN A 114 -1.16 3.40 -10.75
C ASN A 114 -2.04 2.78 -9.66
N ILE A 115 -1.89 3.24 -8.41
CA ILE A 115 -2.74 2.82 -7.29
C ILE A 115 -4.04 3.62 -7.34
N ASP A 116 -5.15 2.90 -7.39
CA ASP A 116 -6.48 3.46 -7.19
C ASP A 116 -6.93 3.17 -5.75
N PHE A 117 -7.09 4.23 -4.99
CA PHE A 117 -7.48 4.18 -3.59
C PHE A 117 -8.80 4.94 -3.40
N PRO A 118 -9.95 4.22 -3.32
CA PRO A 118 -11.27 4.82 -3.30
C PRO A 118 -11.65 5.33 -1.89
N LEU A 119 -11.00 6.42 -1.46
CA LEU A 119 -11.30 7.11 -0.22
C LEU A 119 -12.59 7.92 -0.39
N GLU A 120 -13.54 7.75 0.51
CA GLU A 120 -14.76 8.55 0.56
C GLU A 120 -14.77 9.45 1.80
N ILE A 121 -15.07 10.73 1.59
CA ILE A 121 -15.23 11.73 2.65
C ILE A 121 -16.60 12.39 2.46
N LYS A 122 -17.46 12.26 3.48
CA LYS A 122 -18.78 12.91 3.52
C LYS A 122 -18.88 13.68 4.82
N ASP A 123 -18.90 15.00 4.72
CA ASP A 123 -18.97 15.91 5.86
C ASP A 123 -17.84 15.63 6.89
N ASN A 124 -18.19 15.07 8.05
CA ASN A 124 -17.26 14.69 9.10
C ASN A 124 -17.00 13.16 9.19
N GLN A 125 -17.45 12.40 8.19
CA GLN A 125 -17.27 10.96 8.13
C GLN A 125 -16.24 10.60 7.07
N LEU A 126 -15.23 9.84 7.48
CA LEU A 126 -14.17 9.31 6.63
C LEU A 126 -14.39 7.81 6.47
N TRP A 127 -14.61 7.37 5.24
CA TRP A 127 -14.71 5.95 4.90
C TRP A 127 -13.41 5.52 4.26
N ILE A 128 -12.61 4.81 5.05
CA ILE A 128 -11.27 4.38 4.66
C ILE A 128 -11.34 2.93 4.22
N PRO A 129 -11.07 2.62 2.94
CA PRO A 129 -11.11 1.25 2.45
C PRO A 129 -9.97 0.42 3.03
N ASP A 130 -10.22 -0.86 3.31
CA ASP A 130 -9.25 -1.83 3.83
C ASP A 130 -8.25 -2.31 2.76
N GLY A 131 -8.37 -1.82 1.53
CA GLY A 131 -7.54 -2.21 0.41
C GLY A 131 -7.47 -1.15 -0.69
N TYR A 132 -6.66 -1.43 -1.69
CA TYR A 132 -6.52 -0.61 -2.89
C TYR A 132 -6.56 -1.49 -4.15
N PHE A 133 -6.79 -0.85 -5.29
CA PHE A 133 -6.77 -1.47 -6.59
C PHE A 133 -5.57 -1.03 -7.41
N LEU A 134 -5.12 -1.87 -8.32
CA LEU A 134 -4.25 -1.47 -9.41
C LEU A 134 -5.05 -1.33 -10.70
N GLN A 135 -4.76 -0.30 -11.46
CA GLN A 135 -5.34 -0.12 -12.77
C GLN A 135 -5.10 -1.34 -13.65
N LYS A 136 -6.09 -1.69 -14.46
CA LYS A 136 -6.06 -2.86 -15.34
C LYS A 136 -4.79 -2.92 -16.18
N GLY A 137 -4.15 -4.09 -16.21
CA GLY A 137 -2.93 -4.33 -16.99
C GLY A 137 -1.66 -3.75 -16.38
N LYS A 138 -1.72 -3.10 -15.21
CA LYS A 138 -0.52 -2.61 -14.54
C LYS A 138 0.10 -3.70 -13.66
N PRO A 139 1.45 -3.81 -13.67
CA PRO A 139 2.13 -4.86 -12.92
C PRO A 139 2.14 -4.56 -11.42
N TYR A 140 2.06 -5.61 -10.61
CA TYR A 140 2.34 -5.51 -9.18
C TYR A 140 3.84 -5.27 -8.95
N ARG A 141 4.17 -4.25 -8.15
CA ARG A 141 5.53 -3.80 -7.82
C ARG A 141 5.68 -3.50 -6.33
N PHE A 142 5.17 -4.39 -5.47
CA PHE A 142 5.16 -4.24 -4.01
C PHE A 142 4.56 -2.90 -3.55
N GLN A 143 3.51 -2.47 -4.22
CA GLN A 143 2.81 -1.25 -3.87
C GLN A 143 2.30 -1.32 -2.43
N ARG A 144 2.31 -0.16 -1.75
CA ARG A 144 1.79 0.00 -0.39
C ARG A 144 1.07 1.33 -0.29
N VAL A 145 0.03 1.36 0.54
CA VAL A 145 -0.69 2.58 0.89
C VAL A 145 -0.65 2.75 2.40
N ASN A 146 -0.12 3.88 2.84
CA ASN A 146 -0.13 4.30 4.23
C ASN A 146 -0.95 5.56 4.39
N ILE A 147 -1.74 5.64 5.46
CA ILE A 147 -2.59 6.79 5.77
C ILE A 147 -2.23 7.32 7.14
N ARG A 148 -2.04 8.63 7.22
CA ARG A 148 -1.91 9.39 8.46
C ARG A 148 -3.00 10.44 8.52
N LEU A 149 -3.73 10.51 9.61
CA LEU A 149 -4.74 11.53 9.85
C LEU A 149 -4.14 12.63 10.74
N PHE A 150 -4.15 13.84 10.25
CA PHE A 150 -3.73 15.03 10.99
C PHE A 150 -4.96 15.81 11.43
N VAL A 151 -5.03 16.14 12.73
CA VAL A 151 -6.22 16.73 13.34
C VAL A 151 -5.83 17.95 14.16
N PRO A 152 -6.52 19.09 13.98
CA PRO A 152 -6.30 20.29 14.79
C PRO A 152 -6.62 20.07 16.27
N LYS A 153 -5.97 20.88 17.11
CA LYS A 153 -6.23 20.93 18.54
C LYS A 153 -7.72 21.15 18.85
N GLY A 154 -8.21 20.48 19.87
CA GLY A 154 -9.58 20.59 20.38
C GLY A 154 -10.60 19.72 19.67
N LYS A 155 -10.30 19.22 18.46
CA LYS A 155 -11.17 18.29 17.76
C LYS A 155 -11.10 16.88 18.33
N LYS A 156 -12.21 16.14 18.17
CA LYS A 156 -12.34 14.75 18.57
C LYS A 156 -12.33 13.85 17.35
N VAL A 157 -11.80 12.65 17.51
CA VAL A 157 -11.85 11.58 16.51
C VAL A 157 -12.50 10.36 17.15
N VAL A 158 -13.55 9.88 16.54
CA VAL A 158 -14.26 8.67 16.96
C VAL A 158 -14.00 7.59 15.93
N SER A 159 -13.47 6.48 16.37
CA SER A 159 -13.18 5.36 15.48
C SER A 159 -13.68 4.06 16.06
N TYR A 160 -14.48 3.35 15.28
CA TYR A 160 -14.97 2.03 15.60
C TYR A 160 -14.56 1.05 14.50
N SER A 161 -13.52 0.28 14.73
CA SER A 161 -13.20 -0.83 13.85
C SER A 161 -13.95 -2.08 14.30
N MET A 162 -14.84 -2.59 13.47
CA MET A 162 -15.51 -3.87 13.70
C MET A 162 -14.63 -5.06 13.35
N ILE A 163 -13.43 -4.82 12.82
CA ILE A 163 -12.56 -5.85 12.28
C ILE A 163 -11.43 -6.15 13.27
N SER A 164 -11.15 -7.42 13.48
CA SER A 164 -9.99 -7.86 14.28
C SER A 164 -8.71 -7.20 13.75
N LYS A 165 -7.87 -6.65 14.64
CA LYS A 165 -6.56 -6.01 14.34
C LYS A 165 -5.66 -6.78 13.37
N ARG A 166 -5.90 -8.07 13.18
CA ARG A 166 -5.11 -8.93 12.26
C ARG A 166 -5.57 -8.89 10.81
N LYS A 167 -6.75 -8.35 10.51
CA LYS A 167 -7.36 -8.42 9.16
C LYS A 167 -7.86 -7.08 8.62
N GLY A 168 -7.77 -6.00 9.37
CA GLY A 168 -8.26 -4.68 8.98
C GLY A 168 -7.16 -3.63 8.90
N LEU A 169 -7.57 -2.39 8.63
CA LEU A 169 -6.73 -1.18 8.54
C LEU A 169 -5.88 -0.92 9.79
N GLY A 170 -6.24 -1.52 10.92
CA GLY A 170 -5.62 -1.24 12.20
C GLY A 170 -6.09 0.08 12.82
N LEU A 171 -7.29 0.55 12.47
CA LEU A 171 -7.88 1.74 13.08
C LEU A 171 -7.94 1.55 14.61
N PRO A 172 -7.56 2.58 15.38
CA PRO A 172 -7.68 2.53 16.82
C PRO A 172 -9.15 2.56 17.23
N ASN A 173 -9.58 1.72 18.17
CA ASN A 173 -10.94 1.77 18.71
C ASN A 173 -11.05 2.76 19.85
N GLY A 174 -12.04 3.62 19.80
CA GLY A 174 -12.40 4.55 20.86
C GLY A 174 -12.58 5.99 20.36
N THR A 175 -12.73 6.87 21.33
CA THR A 175 -12.79 8.32 21.15
C THR A 175 -11.43 8.90 21.53
N PHE A 176 -10.91 9.75 20.67
CA PHE A 176 -9.61 10.41 20.84
C PHE A 176 -9.83 11.92 20.79
N GLN A 177 -9.16 12.63 21.68
CA GLN A 177 -9.14 14.09 21.67
C GLN A 177 -7.72 14.57 21.40
N VAL A 178 -7.61 15.55 20.52
CA VAL A 178 -6.32 16.16 20.20
C VAL A 178 -6.10 17.36 21.14
N GLU A 179 -5.05 17.24 21.96
CA GLU A 179 -4.58 18.32 22.82
C GLU A 179 -3.19 18.74 22.36
N ASN A 180 -2.82 20.01 22.41
CA ASN A 180 -1.53 20.58 22.01
C ASN A 180 -0.73 19.66 21.04
N ASP A 181 0.23 18.88 21.59
CA ASP A 181 1.10 17.98 20.84
C ASP A 181 0.84 16.50 21.15
N SER A 182 -0.32 16.17 21.73
CA SER A 182 -0.67 14.82 22.16
C SER A 182 -2.09 14.42 21.77
N ILE A 183 -2.33 13.13 21.75
CA ILE A 183 -3.64 12.54 21.50
C ILE A 183 -4.01 11.73 22.73
N ILE A 184 -5.12 12.09 23.35
CA ILE A 184 -5.64 11.45 24.55
C ILE A 184 -6.82 10.56 24.16
N LYS A 185 -6.79 9.31 24.59
CA LYS A 185 -7.93 8.42 24.46
C LYS A 185 -8.87 8.69 25.64
N LEU A 186 -10.13 8.99 25.32
CA LEU A 186 -11.21 9.23 26.27
C LEU A 186 -11.89 7.94 26.72
#